data_a2f776fb042ae5b650319f6020b4077b
#
_entry.id   a2f776fb042ae5b650319f6020b4077b
#
_cell.length_a   1.000
_cell.length_b   1.000
_cell.length_c   1.000
_cell.angle_alpha   90.00
_cell.angle_beta   90.00
_cell.angle_gamma   90.00
#
_symmetry.space_group_name_H-M   'P 1'
#
loop_
_entity.id
_entity.type
_entity.pdbx_description
1 polymer ?
#
loop_
_entity_poly.entity_id
_entity_poly.type
_entity_poly.pdbx_seq_one_letter_code
_entity_poly.pdbx_strand_id
1 'polypeptide(L)'
;MRITGVVQAGGLSTRMGGEPKALIELGGRRIVEWVVAAIAPVVDDVLVVTNTPERYAFLGLPMVGDVFPDHGSLGGIYSGLKAATGEAAFTVACDMPFLRADVARIVLAHAGEADVVIPRVGEQLETMHALYSKACLPHMEAKLRAQRLKIVGFFDQVRVLEIPEDEVRRLADPAVVFMNVNTPDELARARELERSHGR
;
A
#
# COMPACT_ATOMS: atom_id res chain seq x y z
N MET A 1 -16.71 0.85 11.55
CA MET A 1 -16.38 0.12 10.29
C MET A 1 -15.08 -0.62 10.52
N ARG A 2 -15.04 -1.91 10.21
CA ARG A 2 -13.81 -2.72 10.32
C ARG A 2 -12.95 -2.53 9.08
N ILE A 3 -11.65 -2.31 9.26
CA ILE A 3 -10.70 -2.02 8.18
C ILE A 3 -9.55 -3.02 8.23
N THR A 4 -9.33 -3.74 7.14
CA THR A 4 -8.16 -4.61 6.97
C THR A 4 -7.02 -3.82 6.34
N GLY A 5 -5.83 -3.83 6.96
CA GLY A 5 -4.59 -3.35 6.33
C GLY A 5 -4.13 -4.37 5.28
N VAL A 6 -3.93 -3.93 4.04
CA VAL A 6 -3.47 -4.79 2.94
C VAL A 6 -2.08 -4.35 2.50
N VAL A 7 -1.08 -5.22 2.72
CA VAL A 7 0.29 -5.02 2.23
C VAL A 7 0.46 -5.77 0.93
N GLN A 8 0.67 -5.05 -0.17
CA GLN A 8 0.97 -5.67 -1.46
C GLN A 8 2.46 -6.03 -1.56
N ALA A 9 2.73 -7.32 -1.49
CA ALA A 9 4.07 -7.91 -1.60
C ALA A 9 4.21 -8.76 -2.87
N GLY A 10 3.64 -8.29 -3.96
CA GLY A 10 3.71 -8.87 -5.30
C GLY A 10 4.46 -7.97 -6.26
N GLY A 11 5.06 -8.56 -7.27
CA GLY A 11 5.76 -7.87 -8.35
C GLY A 11 7.09 -8.53 -8.68
N LEU A 12 7.39 -8.67 -9.98
CA LEU A 12 8.66 -9.18 -10.47
C LEU A 12 9.76 -8.15 -10.22
N SER A 13 10.52 -8.34 -9.14
CA SER A 13 11.66 -7.49 -8.75
C SER A 13 12.89 -7.81 -9.60
N THR A 14 12.82 -7.56 -10.91
CA THR A 14 13.93 -7.87 -11.83
C THR A 14 15.07 -6.84 -11.78
N ARG A 15 14.84 -5.66 -11.18
CA ARG A 15 15.78 -4.53 -11.23
C ARG A 15 16.82 -4.48 -10.10
N MET A 16 16.69 -5.32 -9.06
CA MET A 16 17.57 -5.35 -7.87
C MET A 16 18.27 -6.69 -7.69
N GLY A 17 18.77 -7.30 -8.78
CA GLY A 17 19.51 -8.55 -8.70
C GLY A 17 18.67 -9.80 -8.40
N GLY A 18 17.33 -9.74 -8.58
CA GLY A 18 16.42 -10.88 -8.39
C GLY A 18 15.89 -11.03 -6.95
N GLU A 19 16.37 -10.29 -5.99
CA GLU A 19 15.82 -10.29 -4.63
C GLU A 19 14.60 -9.37 -4.53
N PRO A 20 13.49 -9.79 -3.87
CA PRO A 20 12.34 -8.93 -3.65
C PRO A 20 12.74 -7.72 -2.81
N LYS A 21 12.44 -6.52 -3.30
CA LYS A 21 12.77 -5.24 -2.66
C LYS A 21 12.26 -5.15 -1.22
N ALA A 22 11.08 -5.70 -0.98
CA ALA A 22 10.46 -5.77 0.33
C ALA A 22 11.30 -6.52 1.39
N LEU A 23 12.21 -7.40 0.94
CA LEU A 23 13.08 -8.20 1.82
C LEU A 23 14.44 -7.57 2.06
N ILE A 24 14.76 -6.48 1.40
CA ILE A 24 16.01 -5.74 1.61
C ILE A 24 16.01 -5.16 3.03
N GLU A 25 17.16 -5.27 3.70
CA GLU A 25 17.33 -4.71 5.04
C GLU A 25 17.63 -3.22 5.01
N LEU A 26 16.91 -2.50 5.88
CA LEU A 26 17.07 -1.08 6.16
C LEU A 26 17.01 -0.89 7.68
N GLY A 27 18.10 -0.40 8.28
CA GLY A 27 18.16 -0.19 9.73
C GLY A 27 17.93 -1.47 10.57
N GLY A 28 18.44 -2.63 10.12
CA GLY A 28 18.31 -3.90 10.82
C GLY A 28 16.95 -4.60 10.72
N ARG A 29 16.05 -4.08 9.89
CA ARG A 29 14.74 -4.70 9.56
C ARG A 29 14.53 -4.74 8.07
N ARG A 30 13.80 -5.73 7.57
CA ARG A 30 13.34 -5.74 6.17
C ARG A 30 12.35 -4.63 5.91
N ILE A 31 12.35 -4.06 4.71
CA ILE A 31 11.44 -2.95 4.36
C ILE A 31 9.98 -3.30 4.64
N VAL A 32 9.53 -4.51 4.32
CA VAL A 32 8.16 -4.95 4.59
C VAL A 32 7.81 -4.96 6.09
N GLU A 33 8.77 -5.21 6.97
CA GLU A 33 8.55 -5.18 8.42
C GLU A 33 8.31 -3.75 8.93
N TRP A 34 8.97 -2.74 8.32
CA TRP A 34 8.68 -1.33 8.57
C TRP A 34 7.27 -0.95 8.13
N VAL A 35 6.86 -1.41 6.94
CA VAL A 35 5.51 -1.18 6.40
C VAL A 35 4.44 -1.77 7.32
N VAL A 36 4.58 -3.05 7.69
CA VAL A 36 3.65 -3.72 8.62
C VAL A 36 3.60 -3.00 9.96
N ALA A 37 4.76 -2.65 10.55
CA ALA A 37 4.82 -1.96 11.84
C ALA A 37 4.15 -0.59 11.81
N ALA A 38 4.18 0.10 10.66
CA ALA A 38 3.54 1.41 10.50
C ALA A 38 2.01 1.33 10.45
N ILE A 39 1.43 0.30 9.82
CA ILE A 39 -0.02 0.21 9.63
C ILE A 39 -0.73 -0.64 10.68
N ALA A 40 -0.09 -1.67 11.23
CA ALA A 40 -0.72 -2.59 12.18
C ALA A 40 -1.38 -1.90 13.39
N PRO A 41 -0.84 -0.79 13.96
CA PRO A 41 -1.48 -0.10 15.09
C PRO A 41 -2.73 0.71 14.73
N VAL A 42 -3.10 0.83 13.45
CA VAL A 42 -4.17 1.72 12.99
C VAL A 42 -5.26 1.03 12.19
N VAL A 43 -5.14 -0.28 11.99
CA VAL A 43 -6.14 -1.15 11.33
C VAL A 43 -6.56 -2.28 12.25
N ASP A 44 -7.68 -2.96 11.95
CA ASP A 44 -8.21 -4.05 12.81
C ASP A 44 -7.44 -5.37 12.62
N ASP A 45 -6.95 -5.63 11.42
CA ASP A 45 -6.11 -6.78 11.05
C ASP A 45 -5.22 -6.44 9.85
N VAL A 46 -4.21 -7.27 9.60
CA VAL A 46 -3.29 -7.09 8.46
C VAL A 46 -3.27 -8.35 7.61
N LEU A 47 -3.34 -8.16 6.29
CA LEU A 47 -3.29 -9.19 5.26
C LEU A 47 -2.16 -8.87 4.28
N VAL A 48 -1.40 -9.87 3.86
CA VAL A 48 -0.38 -9.73 2.82
C VAL A 48 -0.89 -10.35 1.51
N VAL A 49 -0.83 -9.61 0.42
CA VAL A 49 -1.10 -10.11 -0.93
C VAL A 49 0.22 -10.49 -1.58
N THR A 50 0.42 -11.77 -1.84
CA THR A 50 1.65 -12.28 -2.46
C THR A 50 1.43 -13.62 -3.16
N ASN A 51 2.14 -13.84 -4.28
CA ASN A 51 2.16 -15.13 -4.98
C ASN A 51 3.35 -16.02 -4.55
N THR A 52 4.16 -15.56 -3.58
CA THR A 52 5.31 -16.29 -3.00
C THR A 52 5.25 -16.26 -1.48
N PRO A 53 4.21 -16.88 -0.86
CA PRO A 53 3.95 -16.76 0.59
C PRO A 53 5.11 -17.30 1.45
N GLU A 54 5.88 -18.27 0.96
CA GLU A 54 7.04 -18.82 1.64
C GLU A 54 8.11 -17.77 1.95
N ARG A 55 8.22 -16.72 1.11
CA ARG A 55 9.19 -15.63 1.30
C ARG A 55 8.79 -14.67 2.43
N TYR A 56 7.52 -14.60 2.76
CA TYR A 56 6.95 -13.69 3.76
C TYR A 56 6.43 -14.41 4.99
N ALA A 57 6.61 -15.74 5.10
CA ALA A 57 6.13 -16.56 6.22
C ALA A 57 6.63 -16.06 7.59
N PHE A 58 7.80 -15.41 7.64
CA PHE A 58 8.39 -14.83 8.86
C PHE A 58 7.54 -13.70 9.46
N LEU A 59 6.63 -13.08 8.70
CA LEU A 59 5.72 -12.06 9.21
C LEU A 59 4.64 -12.63 10.12
N GLY A 60 4.32 -13.93 10.02
CA GLY A 60 3.26 -14.57 10.80
C GLY A 60 1.85 -14.03 10.52
N LEU A 61 1.64 -13.39 9.36
CA LEU A 61 0.39 -12.75 8.95
C LEU A 61 -0.38 -13.65 7.96
N PRO A 62 -1.72 -13.52 7.89
CA PRO A 62 -2.52 -14.10 6.81
C PRO A 62 -2.03 -13.63 5.44
N MET A 63 -2.04 -14.55 4.47
CA MET A 63 -1.58 -14.28 3.10
C MET A 63 -2.58 -14.79 2.07
N VAL A 64 -2.71 -14.07 0.96
CA VAL A 64 -3.52 -14.48 -0.19
C VAL A 64 -2.76 -14.22 -1.49
N GLY A 65 -2.99 -15.06 -2.49
CA GLY A 65 -2.47 -14.84 -3.84
C GLY A 65 -3.35 -13.88 -4.65
N ASP A 66 -2.82 -13.42 -5.77
CA ASP A 66 -3.57 -12.61 -6.73
C ASP A 66 -4.69 -13.41 -7.38
N VAL A 67 -5.92 -12.88 -7.31
CA VAL A 67 -7.09 -13.42 -8.04
C VAL A 67 -6.92 -13.22 -9.55
N PHE A 68 -6.25 -12.14 -9.94
CA PHE A 68 -5.87 -11.83 -11.32
C PHE A 68 -4.35 -11.71 -11.40
N PRO A 69 -3.61 -12.83 -11.59
CA PRO A 69 -2.15 -12.80 -11.74
C PRO A 69 -1.73 -11.89 -12.90
N ASP A 70 -0.56 -11.26 -12.77
CA ASP A 70 0.04 -10.38 -13.78
C ASP A 70 -0.77 -9.11 -14.13
N HIS A 71 -1.73 -8.74 -13.29
CA HIS A 71 -2.56 -7.53 -13.46
C HIS A 71 -2.06 -6.33 -12.62
N GLY A 72 -0.80 -6.33 -12.21
CA GLY A 72 -0.15 -5.22 -11.51
C GLY A 72 -0.83 -4.84 -10.20
N SER A 73 -0.66 -3.59 -9.79
CA SER A 73 -1.15 -3.11 -8.49
C SER A 73 -2.68 -3.15 -8.37
N LEU A 74 -3.44 -2.94 -9.47
CA LEU A 74 -4.90 -3.05 -9.43
C LEU A 74 -5.36 -4.47 -9.08
N GLY A 75 -4.68 -5.50 -9.62
CA GLY A 75 -4.94 -6.90 -9.28
C GLY A 75 -4.69 -7.18 -7.80
N GLY A 76 -3.59 -6.66 -7.26
CA GLY A 76 -3.26 -6.80 -5.85
C GLY A 76 -4.25 -6.08 -4.92
N ILE A 77 -4.67 -4.84 -5.25
CA ILE A 77 -5.71 -4.11 -4.50
C ILE A 77 -7.01 -4.91 -4.48
N TYR A 78 -7.46 -5.38 -5.65
CA TYR A 78 -8.67 -6.20 -5.77
C TYR A 78 -8.59 -7.46 -4.91
N SER A 79 -7.47 -8.19 -5.00
CA SER A 79 -7.27 -9.46 -4.28
C SER A 79 -7.28 -9.25 -2.76
N GLY A 80 -6.57 -8.23 -2.28
CA GLY A 80 -6.56 -7.86 -0.87
C GLY A 80 -7.91 -7.40 -0.36
N LEU A 81 -8.60 -6.50 -1.09
CA LEU A 81 -9.92 -6.01 -0.73
C LEU A 81 -10.98 -7.11 -0.72
N LYS A 82 -10.92 -8.04 -1.67
CA LYS A 82 -11.82 -9.20 -1.75
C LYS A 82 -11.64 -10.14 -0.56
N ALA A 83 -10.39 -10.37 -0.13
CA ALA A 83 -10.03 -11.24 0.99
C ALA A 83 -10.17 -10.54 2.35
N ALA A 84 -10.25 -9.21 2.38
CA ALA A 84 -10.38 -8.44 3.60
C ALA A 84 -11.57 -8.90 4.44
N THR A 85 -11.36 -9.07 5.75
CA THR A 85 -12.42 -9.41 6.71
C THR A 85 -13.33 -8.21 6.99
N GLY A 86 -12.78 -7.00 6.86
CA GLY A 86 -13.48 -5.73 7.03
C GLY A 86 -14.33 -5.33 5.82
N GLU A 87 -15.00 -4.19 5.96
CA GLU A 87 -15.85 -3.57 4.93
C GLU A 87 -15.02 -2.74 3.94
N ALA A 88 -13.79 -2.42 4.33
CA ALA A 88 -12.80 -1.70 3.53
C ALA A 88 -11.40 -2.24 3.77
N ALA A 89 -10.49 -1.95 2.83
CA ALA A 89 -9.07 -2.23 2.93
C ALA A 89 -8.26 -0.93 2.84
N PHE A 90 -7.35 -0.74 3.80
CA PHE A 90 -6.29 0.26 3.68
C PHE A 90 -5.08 -0.40 3.01
N THR A 91 -4.81 -0.02 1.78
CA THR A 91 -3.80 -0.68 0.95
C THR A 91 -2.51 0.11 0.90
N VAL A 92 -1.39 -0.59 1.13
CA VAL A 92 -0.03 -0.03 1.04
C VAL A 92 0.89 -0.94 0.22
N ALA A 93 1.92 -0.37 -0.39
CA ALA A 93 2.97 -1.14 -1.05
C ALA A 93 4.01 -1.63 -0.04
N CYS A 94 4.61 -2.78 -0.30
CA CYS A 94 5.62 -3.39 0.58
C CYS A 94 7.01 -2.73 0.51
N ASP A 95 7.20 -1.75 -0.37
CA ASP A 95 8.48 -1.07 -0.63
C ASP A 95 8.49 0.41 -0.17
N MET A 96 7.60 0.77 0.77
CA MET A 96 7.45 2.11 1.35
C MET A 96 7.93 2.15 2.81
N PRO A 97 9.26 2.18 3.09
CA PRO A 97 9.80 2.00 4.44
C PRO A 97 9.49 3.14 5.41
N PHE A 98 9.12 4.32 4.91
CA PHE A 98 8.90 5.51 5.72
C PHE A 98 7.43 5.82 5.99
N LEU A 99 6.53 4.87 5.74
CA LEU A 99 5.13 5.00 6.13
C LEU A 99 5.00 5.34 7.62
N ARG A 100 4.00 6.17 7.94
CA ARG A 100 3.73 6.62 9.30
C ARG A 100 2.28 6.34 9.69
N ALA A 101 2.10 5.86 10.91
CA ALA A 101 0.79 5.57 11.48
C ALA A 101 -0.12 6.81 11.56
N ASP A 102 0.44 7.99 11.85
CA ASP A 102 -0.33 9.24 11.92
C ASP A 102 -0.82 9.71 10.54
N VAL A 103 -0.02 9.53 9.48
CA VAL A 103 -0.45 9.80 8.10
C VAL A 103 -1.51 8.78 7.64
N ALA A 104 -1.40 7.51 8.03
CA ALA A 104 -2.45 6.53 7.76
C ALA A 104 -3.77 6.93 8.47
N ARG A 105 -3.70 7.43 9.72
CA ARG A 105 -4.90 7.84 10.48
C ARG A 105 -5.71 8.94 9.81
N ILE A 106 -5.09 9.91 9.12
CA ILE A 106 -5.88 10.95 8.42
C ILE A 106 -6.71 10.35 7.28
N VAL A 107 -6.22 9.33 6.58
CA VAL A 107 -7.00 8.62 5.57
C VAL A 107 -8.11 7.80 6.22
N LEU A 108 -7.79 7.06 7.29
CA LEU A 108 -8.73 6.19 8.00
C LEU A 108 -9.83 6.96 8.75
N ALA A 109 -9.58 8.22 9.15
CA ALA A 109 -10.56 9.07 9.81
C ALA A 109 -11.81 9.33 8.94
N HIS A 110 -11.66 9.27 7.62
CA HIS A 110 -12.74 9.44 6.64
C HIS A 110 -13.37 8.12 6.17
N ALA A 111 -13.12 7.03 6.89
CA ALA A 111 -13.69 5.73 6.55
C ALA A 111 -15.22 5.76 6.62
N GLY A 112 -15.87 5.42 5.50
CA GLY A 112 -17.34 5.45 5.35
C GLY A 112 -17.89 6.73 4.71
N GLU A 113 -17.10 7.79 4.58
CA GLU A 113 -17.53 9.02 3.90
C GLU A 113 -17.50 8.89 2.38
N ALA A 114 -16.57 8.07 1.85
CA ALA A 114 -16.43 7.78 0.43
C ALA A 114 -16.09 6.31 0.18
N ASP A 115 -16.12 5.90 -1.08
CA ASP A 115 -15.76 4.54 -1.48
C ASP A 115 -14.25 4.38 -1.65
N VAL A 116 -13.56 5.49 -1.98
CA VAL A 116 -12.10 5.61 -1.97
C VAL A 116 -11.72 6.86 -1.17
N VAL A 117 -10.77 6.72 -0.24
CA VAL A 117 -10.14 7.86 0.45
C VAL A 117 -8.64 7.81 0.15
N ILE A 118 -8.08 8.87 -0.42
CA ILE A 118 -6.76 8.84 -1.03
C ILE A 118 -6.02 10.17 -0.88
N PRO A 119 -4.74 10.19 -0.46
CA PRO A 119 -3.94 11.41 -0.47
C PRO A 119 -3.62 11.87 -1.89
N ARG A 120 -3.65 13.17 -2.10
CA ARG A 120 -3.15 13.83 -3.29
C ARG A 120 -1.88 14.61 -2.93
N VAL A 121 -0.79 14.36 -3.66
CA VAL A 121 0.48 15.09 -3.55
C VAL A 121 0.78 15.73 -4.91
N GLY A 122 0.70 17.04 -4.98
CA GLY A 122 0.71 17.74 -6.26
C GLY A 122 -0.42 17.23 -7.16
N GLU A 123 -0.07 16.73 -8.34
CA GLU A 123 -1.03 16.14 -9.29
C GLU A 123 -1.20 14.62 -9.13
N GLN A 124 -0.45 13.98 -8.23
CA GLN A 124 -0.44 12.54 -8.06
C GLN A 124 -1.35 12.09 -6.92
N LEU A 125 -2.06 10.97 -7.16
CA LEU A 125 -2.84 10.27 -6.16
C LEU A 125 -2.03 9.09 -5.63
N GLU A 126 -1.90 9.01 -4.30
CA GLU A 126 -1.13 7.96 -3.62
C GLU A 126 -1.94 6.66 -3.51
N THR A 127 -2.15 6.02 -4.66
CA THR A 127 -3.02 4.85 -4.81
C THR A 127 -2.59 3.64 -3.95
N MET A 128 -1.33 3.61 -3.54
CA MET A 128 -0.77 2.60 -2.65
C MET A 128 -0.60 3.11 -1.21
N HIS A 129 -1.39 4.12 -0.82
CA HIS A 129 -1.60 4.59 0.54
C HIS A 129 -3.04 5.09 0.67
N ALA A 130 -4.00 4.22 0.35
CA ALA A 130 -5.40 4.61 0.20
C ALA A 130 -6.35 3.57 0.81
N LEU A 131 -7.53 4.06 1.23
CA LEU A 131 -8.64 3.24 1.67
C LEU A 131 -9.57 2.96 0.48
N TYR A 132 -9.93 1.70 0.30
CA TYR A 132 -10.90 1.24 -0.70
C TYR A 132 -12.01 0.46 -0.01
N SER A 133 -13.26 0.85 -0.21
CA SER A 133 -14.43 0.09 0.27
C SER A 133 -14.74 -1.08 -0.68
N LYS A 134 -15.45 -2.09 -0.17
CA LYS A 134 -15.90 -3.24 -0.99
C LYS A 134 -16.84 -2.84 -2.13
N ALA A 135 -17.44 -1.65 -2.10
CA ALA A 135 -18.20 -1.09 -3.21
C ALA A 135 -17.36 -0.92 -4.49
N CYS A 136 -16.03 -0.78 -4.36
CA CYS A 136 -15.11 -0.68 -5.50
C CYS A 136 -14.94 -2.01 -6.27
N LEU A 137 -15.20 -3.17 -5.64
CA LEU A 137 -14.89 -4.49 -6.22
C LEU A 137 -15.49 -4.72 -7.61
N PRO A 138 -16.79 -4.46 -7.88
CA PRO A 138 -17.36 -4.68 -9.21
C PRO A 138 -16.68 -3.84 -10.30
N HIS A 139 -16.33 -2.59 -9.97
CA HIS A 139 -15.69 -1.65 -10.90
C HIS A 139 -14.24 -2.04 -11.18
N MET A 140 -13.49 -2.45 -10.16
CA MET A 140 -12.13 -2.99 -10.31
C MET A 140 -12.16 -4.27 -11.17
N GLU A 141 -13.06 -5.20 -10.89
CA GLU A 141 -13.16 -6.46 -11.65
C GLU A 141 -13.46 -6.21 -13.12
N ALA A 142 -14.37 -5.28 -13.44
CA ALA A 142 -14.67 -4.91 -14.82
C ALA A 142 -13.42 -4.36 -15.55
N LYS A 143 -12.60 -3.54 -14.87
CA LYS A 143 -11.34 -3.02 -15.45
C LYS A 143 -10.30 -4.12 -15.63
N LEU A 144 -10.14 -5.02 -14.63
CA LEU A 144 -9.21 -6.15 -14.70
C LEU A 144 -9.56 -7.09 -15.85
N ARG A 145 -10.84 -7.48 -16.00
CA ARG A 145 -11.29 -8.32 -17.12
C ARG A 145 -11.11 -7.65 -18.48
N ALA A 146 -11.17 -6.32 -18.54
CA ALA A 146 -10.94 -5.52 -19.75
C ALA A 146 -9.45 -5.19 -19.98
N GLN A 147 -8.52 -5.71 -19.18
CA GLN A 147 -7.08 -5.42 -19.24
C GLN A 147 -6.75 -3.90 -19.12
N ARG A 148 -7.59 -3.15 -18.41
CA ARG A 148 -7.41 -1.72 -18.15
C ARG A 148 -6.86 -1.53 -16.75
N LEU A 149 -5.53 -1.67 -16.60
CA LEU A 149 -4.87 -1.84 -15.31
C LEU A 149 -4.55 -0.54 -14.55
N LYS A 150 -4.93 0.62 -15.08
CA LYS A 150 -4.73 1.90 -14.39
C LYS A 150 -5.67 1.98 -13.18
N ILE A 151 -5.11 2.09 -11.95
CA ILE A 151 -5.89 2.08 -10.69
C ILE A 151 -6.98 3.14 -10.69
N VAL A 152 -6.64 4.38 -11.04
CA VAL A 152 -7.62 5.49 -11.09
C VAL A 152 -8.67 5.36 -12.21
N GLY A 153 -8.58 4.33 -13.03
CA GLY A 153 -9.45 4.15 -14.20
C GLY A 153 -10.91 3.81 -13.89
N PHE A 154 -11.25 3.53 -12.62
CA PHE A 154 -12.64 3.29 -12.18
C PHE A 154 -13.17 4.39 -11.25
N PHE A 155 -12.38 5.43 -10.95
CA PHE A 155 -12.72 6.46 -9.96
C PHE A 155 -13.94 7.30 -10.36
N ASP A 156 -14.23 7.38 -11.66
CA ASP A 156 -15.44 8.01 -12.22
C ASP A 156 -16.75 7.26 -11.88
N GLN A 157 -16.65 6.04 -11.34
CA GLN A 157 -17.79 5.16 -11.03
C GLN A 157 -18.06 5.02 -9.53
N VAL A 158 -17.26 5.68 -8.68
CA VAL A 158 -17.29 5.60 -7.23
C VAL A 158 -17.12 6.97 -6.60
N ARG A 159 -17.47 7.11 -5.33
CA ARG A 159 -17.21 8.36 -4.58
C ARG A 159 -15.74 8.35 -4.12
N VAL A 160 -15.01 9.38 -4.52
CA VAL A 160 -13.60 9.55 -4.14
C VAL A 160 -13.47 10.79 -3.26
N LEU A 161 -12.86 10.64 -2.10
CA LEU A 161 -12.44 11.72 -1.22
C LEU A 161 -10.92 11.84 -1.30
N GLU A 162 -10.45 12.97 -1.74
CA GLU A 162 -9.03 13.27 -1.79
C GLU A 162 -8.59 14.01 -0.52
N ILE A 163 -7.56 13.49 0.14
CA ILE A 163 -6.92 14.19 1.25
C ILE A 163 -5.88 15.15 0.68
N PRO A 164 -5.98 16.46 0.93
CA PRO A 164 -5.04 17.42 0.38
C PRO A 164 -3.64 17.26 0.96
N GLU A 165 -2.63 17.59 0.17
CA GLU A 165 -1.21 17.49 0.54
C GLU A 165 -0.87 18.22 1.85
N ASP A 166 -1.51 19.36 2.10
CA ASP A 166 -1.27 20.14 3.32
C ASP A 166 -1.60 19.39 4.61
N GLU A 167 -2.54 18.46 4.58
CA GLU A 167 -2.84 17.62 5.73
C GLU A 167 -1.71 16.63 6.00
N VAL A 168 -1.13 16.06 4.94
CA VAL A 168 0.04 15.19 5.06
C VAL A 168 1.25 16.00 5.54
N ARG A 169 1.49 17.20 4.96
CA ARG A 169 2.63 18.07 5.30
C ARG A 169 2.65 18.53 6.76
N ARG A 170 1.49 18.64 7.40
CA ARG A 170 1.44 18.92 8.85
C ARG A 170 2.04 17.82 9.72
N LEU A 171 2.12 16.59 9.20
CA LEU A 171 2.60 15.42 9.94
C LEU A 171 3.99 14.96 9.46
N ALA A 172 4.23 15.00 8.15
CA ALA A 172 5.44 14.47 7.53
C ALA A 172 5.74 15.15 6.20
N ASP A 173 6.98 15.02 5.72
CA ASP A 173 7.31 15.35 4.32
C ASP A 173 6.69 14.29 3.39
N PRO A 174 5.77 14.66 2.47
CA PRO A 174 5.17 13.73 1.54
C PRO A 174 6.20 13.00 0.66
N ALA A 175 7.30 13.66 0.28
CA ALA A 175 8.36 13.05 -0.52
C ALA A 175 9.13 11.95 0.21
N VAL A 176 9.06 11.93 1.54
CA VAL A 176 9.66 10.89 2.39
C VAL A 176 8.64 9.83 2.73
N VAL A 177 7.46 10.22 3.23
CA VAL A 177 6.48 9.25 3.73
C VAL A 177 5.92 8.35 2.64
N PHE A 178 5.82 8.84 1.38
CA PHE A 178 5.36 8.04 0.24
C PHE A 178 6.51 7.53 -0.65
N MET A 179 7.74 7.64 -0.18
CA MET A 179 8.90 7.15 -0.93
C MET A 179 8.86 5.64 -1.11
N ASN A 180 8.96 5.19 -2.38
CA ASN A 180 9.18 3.79 -2.73
C ASN A 180 10.67 3.51 -2.90
N VAL A 181 11.11 2.29 -2.59
CA VAL A 181 12.48 1.81 -2.83
C VAL A 181 12.47 0.84 -4.01
N ASN A 182 12.70 1.37 -5.22
CA ASN A 182 12.64 0.62 -6.48
C ASN A 182 14.00 0.44 -7.16
N THR A 183 14.94 1.31 -6.84
CA THR A 183 16.28 1.38 -7.47
C THR A 183 17.38 1.40 -6.42
N PRO A 184 18.65 1.08 -6.80
CA PRO A 184 19.80 1.22 -5.91
C PRO A 184 19.98 2.64 -5.35
N ASP A 185 19.70 3.68 -6.15
CA ASP A 185 19.81 5.08 -5.73
C ASP A 185 18.74 5.43 -4.68
N GLU A 186 17.50 4.96 -4.86
CA GLU A 186 16.44 5.12 -3.86
C GLU A 186 16.77 4.37 -2.57
N LEU A 187 17.39 3.19 -2.66
CA LEU A 187 17.88 2.46 -1.49
C LEU A 187 19.00 3.21 -0.77
N ALA A 188 19.94 3.78 -1.52
CA ALA A 188 21.01 4.60 -0.93
C ALA A 188 20.41 5.80 -0.18
N ARG A 189 19.46 6.50 -0.81
CA ARG A 189 18.72 7.60 -0.18
C ARG A 189 17.95 7.16 1.06
N ALA A 190 17.28 6.01 1.00
CA ALA A 190 16.56 5.45 2.14
C ALA A 190 17.51 5.18 3.32
N ARG A 191 18.71 4.65 3.06
CA ARG A 191 19.74 4.42 4.10
C ARG A 191 20.26 5.71 4.72
N GLU A 192 20.36 6.79 3.97
CA GLU A 192 20.73 8.12 4.50
C GLU A 192 19.64 8.68 5.40
N LEU A 193 18.38 8.61 4.95
CA LEU A 193 17.22 9.06 5.72
C LEU A 193 17.07 8.26 7.01
N GLU A 194 17.24 6.95 6.98
CA GLU A 194 17.17 6.08 8.16
C GLU A 194 18.20 6.50 9.21
N ARG A 195 19.48 6.68 8.81
CA ARG A 195 20.57 7.14 9.69
C ARG A 195 20.31 8.53 10.30
N SER A 196 19.71 9.44 9.54
CA SER A 196 19.44 10.81 9.97
C SER A 196 18.25 10.93 10.93
N HIS A 197 17.29 9.99 10.88
CA HIS A 197 16.09 10.00 11.70
C HIS A 197 16.19 9.09 12.93
N GLY A 198 17.29 8.37 13.13
CA GLY A 198 17.55 7.56 14.33
C GLY A 198 16.54 6.43 14.53
N ARG A 199 16.11 5.79 13.45
CA ARG A 199 15.22 4.62 13.50
C ARG A 199 16.00 3.33 13.71
#